data_814e10595385794fe74262438ffd6b6a
#
_entry.id   814e10595385794fe74262438ffd6b6a
#
_cell.length_a   1.000
_cell.length_b   1.000
_cell.length_c   1.000
_cell.angle_alpha   90.00
_cell.angle_beta   90.00
_cell.angle_gamma   90.00
#
_symmetry.space_group_name_H-M   'P 1'
#
loop_
_entity.id
_entity.type
_entity.pdbx_description
1 polymer ?
#
loop_
_entity_poly.entity_id
_entity_poly.type
_entity_poly.pdbx_seq_one_letter_code
_entity_poly.pdbx_strand_id
1 'polypeptide(L)'
;MTAAVPRDERRRRTEAAILDAARELFSDTGFERTTIRGVAARAGIDPALVMQYYGNKEGLFAAAARWHIDQASILDADRDELPTAAIRDLLGHFEDADDRDSSAALLRNCLTHPAAAEVMRDQVMCDRAAAVAAKIDAPDAELRAALFGATMMGLGMARYLMELEPLASASREDIERLLAPALAALLV
;
A
#
# COMPACT_ATOMS: atom_id res chain seq x y z
N MET A 1 2.07 19.26 -35.80
CA MET A 1 2.40 17.82 -35.81
C MET A 1 2.64 17.39 -34.39
N THR A 2 1.66 16.77 -33.75
CA THR A 2 1.79 16.27 -32.37
C THR A 2 2.59 14.96 -32.42
N ALA A 3 3.77 14.93 -31.80
CA ALA A 3 4.58 13.73 -31.72
C ALA A 3 3.77 12.60 -31.07
N ALA A 4 3.80 11.41 -31.68
CA ALA A 4 3.11 10.23 -31.12
C ALA A 4 3.71 9.90 -29.75
N VAL A 5 2.88 9.82 -28.72
CA VAL A 5 3.31 9.43 -27.37
C VAL A 5 3.94 8.02 -27.44
N PRO A 6 5.15 7.81 -26.90
CA PRO A 6 5.80 6.50 -26.88
C PRO A 6 4.90 5.41 -26.28
N ARG A 7 5.05 4.17 -26.74
CA ARG A 7 4.23 3.03 -26.30
C ARG A 7 4.27 2.82 -24.80
N ASP A 8 5.46 2.96 -24.19
CA ASP A 8 5.66 2.78 -22.75
C ASP A 8 4.99 3.89 -21.92
N GLU A 9 5.01 5.11 -22.43
CA GLU A 9 4.34 6.23 -21.78
C GLU A 9 2.80 6.07 -21.85
N ARG A 10 2.28 5.59 -22.95
CA ARG A 10 0.86 5.28 -23.11
C ARG A 10 0.44 4.15 -22.18
N ARG A 11 1.27 3.13 -22.06
CA ARG A 11 1.06 2.01 -21.14
C ARG A 11 0.98 2.50 -19.69
N ARG A 12 1.97 3.28 -19.22
CA ARG A 12 2.01 3.84 -17.86
C ARG A 12 0.77 4.70 -17.55
N ARG A 13 0.35 5.55 -18.50
CA ARG A 13 -0.87 6.36 -18.33
C ARG A 13 -2.13 5.49 -18.21
N THR A 14 -2.21 4.42 -18.98
CA THR A 14 -3.32 3.46 -18.91
C THR A 14 -3.34 2.74 -17.58
N GLU A 15 -2.19 2.25 -17.10
CA GLU A 15 -2.03 1.60 -15.80
C GLU A 15 -2.42 2.54 -14.66
N ALA A 16 -1.93 3.78 -14.66
CA ALA A 16 -2.29 4.79 -13.67
C ALA A 16 -3.80 5.04 -13.65
N ALA A 17 -4.42 5.30 -14.80
CA ALA A 17 -5.88 5.54 -14.87
C ALA A 17 -6.72 4.36 -14.36
N ILE A 18 -6.29 3.12 -14.63
CA ILE A 18 -6.98 1.92 -14.10
C ILE A 18 -6.84 1.85 -12.57
N LEU A 19 -5.64 2.07 -12.04
CA LEU A 19 -5.40 1.98 -10.60
C LEU A 19 -6.10 3.09 -9.82
N ASP A 20 -6.14 4.33 -10.35
CA ASP A 20 -6.87 5.44 -9.74
C ASP A 20 -8.37 5.13 -9.68
N ALA A 21 -8.97 4.71 -10.81
CA ALA A 21 -10.37 4.29 -10.84
C ALA A 21 -10.67 3.09 -9.92
N ALA A 22 -9.74 2.16 -9.78
CA ALA A 22 -9.88 1.02 -8.89
C ALA A 22 -9.89 1.46 -7.42
N ARG A 23 -8.98 2.35 -7.01
CA ARG A 23 -8.92 2.89 -5.64
C ARG A 23 -10.19 3.62 -5.28
N GLU A 24 -10.66 4.53 -6.14
CA GLU A 24 -11.91 5.24 -5.93
C GLU A 24 -13.08 4.26 -5.72
N LEU A 25 -13.25 3.27 -6.59
CA LEU A 25 -14.35 2.32 -6.46
C LEU A 25 -14.20 1.39 -5.25
N PHE A 26 -13.00 0.92 -4.93
CA PHE A 26 -12.78 0.16 -3.71
C PHE A 26 -13.03 1.00 -2.45
N SER A 27 -12.76 2.29 -2.49
CA SER A 27 -13.08 3.23 -1.42
C SER A 27 -14.58 3.44 -1.27
N ASP A 28 -15.27 3.76 -2.37
CA ASP A 28 -16.67 4.18 -2.36
C ASP A 28 -17.63 3.01 -2.12
N THR A 29 -17.35 1.86 -2.74
CA THR A 29 -18.30 0.75 -2.78
C THR A 29 -17.83 -0.49 -2.02
N GLY A 30 -16.54 -0.54 -1.64
CA GLY A 30 -15.92 -1.69 -1.01
C GLY A 30 -15.52 -2.79 -1.99
N PHE A 31 -14.73 -3.76 -1.49
CA PHE A 31 -14.19 -4.84 -2.32
C PHE A 31 -15.31 -5.63 -3.02
N GLU A 32 -16.35 -6.06 -2.29
CA GLU A 32 -17.37 -6.96 -2.86
C GLU A 32 -18.14 -6.33 -4.04
N ARG A 33 -18.54 -5.08 -3.94
CA ARG A 33 -19.37 -4.41 -4.95
C ARG A 33 -18.57 -3.86 -6.12
N THR A 34 -17.27 -3.69 -5.99
CA THR A 34 -16.40 -3.28 -7.08
C THR A 34 -16.28 -4.40 -8.12
N THR A 35 -16.39 -4.04 -9.41
CA THR A 35 -16.27 -4.97 -10.52
C THR A 35 -15.26 -4.47 -11.56
N ILE A 36 -14.61 -5.39 -12.27
CA ILE A 36 -13.68 -5.04 -13.39
C ILE A 36 -14.38 -4.13 -14.42
N ARG A 37 -15.65 -4.41 -14.75
CA ARG A 37 -16.41 -3.56 -15.68
C ARG A 37 -16.66 -2.16 -15.12
N GLY A 38 -16.93 -2.04 -13.83
CA GLY A 38 -17.09 -0.74 -13.17
C GLY A 38 -15.81 0.08 -13.20
N VAL A 39 -14.67 -0.54 -12.88
CA VAL A 39 -13.34 0.10 -12.96
C VAL A 39 -13.02 0.52 -14.39
N ALA A 40 -13.23 -0.36 -15.36
CA ALA A 40 -12.99 -0.07 -16.77
C ALA A 40 -13.83 1.12 -17.28
N ALA A 41 -15.12 1.16 -16.92
CA ALA A 41 -16.02 2.26 -17.26
C ALA A 41 -15.56 3.58 -16.63
N ARG A 42 -15.14 3.56 -15.36
CA ARG A 42 -14.63 4.74 -14.64
C ARG A 42 -13.33 5.26 -15.26
N ALA A 43 -12.42 4.36 -15.62
CA ALA A 43 -11.14 4.69 -16.25
C ALA A 43 -11.26 5.08 -17.73
N GLY A 44 -12.41 4.86 -18.37
CA GLY A 44 -12.60 5.06 -19.81
C GLY A 44 -11.83 4.05 -20.68
N ILE A 45 -11.67 2.81 -20.20
CA ILE A 45 -10.80 1.76 -20.77
C ILE A 45 -11.64 0.50 -21.04
N ASP A 46 -11.21 -0.32 -22.00
CA ASP A 46 -11.85 -1.59 -22.29
C ASP A 46 -11.66 -2.59 -21.12
N PRO A 47 -12.72 -3.25 -20.63
CA PRO A 47 -12.60 -4.26 -19.57
C PRO A 47 -11.63 -5.39 -19.89
N ALA A 48 -11.49 -5.78 -21.16
CA ALA A 48 -10.52 -6.79 -21.57
C ALA A 48 -9.07 -6.36 -21.31
N LEU A 49 -8.81 -5.05 -21.44
CA LEU A 49 -7.49 -4.49 -21.17
C LEU A 49 -7.20 -4.51 -19.66
N VAL A 50 -8.17 -4.20 -18.80
CA VAL A 50 -8.03 -4.33 -17.34
C VAL A 50 -7.74 -5.78 -16.95
N MET A 51 -8.46 -6.74 -17.54
CA MET A 51 -8.22 -8.16 -17.35
C MET A 51 -6.83 -8.59 -17.84
N GLN A 52 -6.36 -8.04 -18.95
CA GLN A 52 -5.02 -8.32 -19.48
C GLN A 52 -3.91 -7.85 -18.52
N TYR A 53 -4.09 -6.71 -17.85
CA TYR A 53 -3.10 -6.15 -16.91
C TYR A 53 -3.09 -6.85 -15.56
N TYR A 54 -4.27 -7.16 -15.03
CA TYR A 54 -4.42 -7.55 -13.61
C TYR A 54 -5.04 -8.94 -13.42
N GLY A 55 -5.53 -9.60 -14.47
CA GLY A 55 -6.10 -10.93 -14.44
C GLY A 55 -7.51 -11.00 -13.86
N ASN A 56 -7.69 -10.59 -12.61
CA ASN A 56 -8.96 -10.64 -11.89
C ASN A 56 -9.11 -9.46 -10.91
N LYS A 57 -10.22 -9.44 -10.16
CA LYS A 57 -10.48 -8.39 -9.18
C LYS A 57 -9.47 -8.39 -8.02
N GLU A 58 -9.07 -9.57 -7.60
CA GLU A 58 -8.08 -9.80 -6.55
C GLU A 58 -6.70 -9.24 -6.96
N GLY A 59 -6.26 -9.54 -8.18
CA GLY A 59 -5.02 -9.00 -8.75
C GLY A 59 -5.06 -7.48 -8.93
N LEU A 60 -6.21 -6.94 -9.33
CA LEU A 60 -6.40 -5.49 -9.42
C LEU A 60 -6.38 -4.83 -8.04
N PHE A 61 -7.01 -5.44 -7.02
CA PHE A 61 -6.98 -4.95 -5.64
C PHE A 61 -5.56 -4.97 -5.08
N ALA A 62 -4.82 -6.07 -5.28
CA ALA A 62 -3.42 -6.18 -4.87
C ALA A 62 -2.55 -5.10 -5.52
N ALA A 63 -2.73 -4.85 -6.82
CA ALA A 63 -2.00 -3.81 -7.54
C ALA A 63 -2.35 -2.40 -7.02
N ALA A 64 -3.64 -2.13 -6.77
CA ALA A 64 -4.10 -0.88 -6.20
C ALA A 64 -3.52 -0.65 -4.78
N ALA A 65 -3.44 -1.70 -3.97
CA ALA A 65 -2.85 -1.65 -2.64
C ALA A 65 -1.32 -1.48 -2.66
N ARG A 66 -0.63 -2.09 -3.63
CA ARG A 66 0.84 -1.94 -3.78
C ARG A 66 1.27 -0.57 -4.24
N TRP A 67 0.47 0.09 -5.09
CA TRP A 67 0.81 1.41 -5.63
C TRP A 67 0.93 2.48 -4.56
N HIS A 68 0.12 2.39 -3.51
CA HIS A 68 0.19 3.32 -2.37
C HIS A 68 1.43 3.13 -1.49
N ILE A 69 2.25 2.13 -1.79
CA ILE A 69 3.41 1.82 -1.01
C ILE A 69 4.60 1.88 -1.95
N ASP A 70 5.36 2.97 -1.92
CA ASP A 70 6.61 3.07 -2.67
C ASP A 70 7.58 1.99 -2.19
N GLN A 71 7.44 0.79 -2.82
CA GLN A 71 8.30 -0.34 -2.52
C GLN A 71 9.78 0.00 -2.78
N ALA A 72 10.07 0.90 -3.72
CA ALA A 72 11.43 1.28 -4.03
C ALA A 72 12.09 1.97 -2.85
N SER A 73 11.42 2.89 -2.15
CA SER A 73 11.98 3.58 -0.99
C SER A 73 12.31 2.64 0.18
N ILE A 74 11.52 1.56 0.34
CA ILE A 74 11.74 0.55 1.39
C ILE A 74 12.77 -0.50 0.95
N LEU A 75 12.72 -0.92 -0.32
CA LEU A 75 13.65 -1.93 -0.86
C LEU A 75 15.06 -1.38 -1.00
N ASP A 76 15.20 -0.11 -1.41
CA ASP A 76 16.48 0.56 -1.64
C ASP A 76 17.08 1.15 -0.37
N ALA A 77 16.29 1.36 0.69
CA ALA A 77 16.79 1.88 1.96
C ALA A 77 17.79 0.91 2.62
N ASP A 78 18.91 1.44 3.11
CA ASP A 78 19.82 0.68 3.96
C ASP A 78 19.11 0.25 5.25
N ARG A 79 19.60 -0.86 5.86
CA ARG A 79 18.99 -1.42 7.07
C ARG A 79 18.77 -0.37 8.18
N ASP A 80 19.72 0.52 8.35
CA ASP A 80 19.67 1.55 9.42
C ASP A 80 18.68 2.67 9.11
N GLU A 81 18.39 2.93 7.84
CA GLU A 81 17.45 3.95 7.37
C GLU A 81 16.03 3.40 7.20
N LEU A 82 15.89 2.08 7.05
CA LEU A 82 14.63 1.40 6.77
C LEU A 82 13.49 1.76 7.76
N PRO A 83 13.69 1.83 9.09
CA PRO A 83 12.63 2.22 10.02
C PRO A 83 12.06 3.60 9.73
N THR A 84 12.93 4.58 9.53
CA THR A 84 12.54 5.96 9.25
C THR A 84 11.89 6.09 7.88
N ALA A 85 12.44 5.44 6.86
CA ALA A 85 11.87 5.41 5.52
C ALA A 85 10.46 4.81 5.52
N ALA A 86 10.25 3.68 6.21
CA ALA A 86 8.95 3.03 6.31
C ALA A 86 7.90 3.90 7.04
N ILE A 87 8.28 4.58 8.11
CA ILE A 87 7.38 5.51 8.83
C ILE A 87 7.00 6.67 7.92
N ARG A 88 7.95 7.30 7.24
CA ARG A 88 7.70 8.42 6.33
C ARG A 88 6.80 8.04 5.16
N ASP A 89 7.05 6.89 4.56
CA ASP A 89 6.24 6.34 3.49
C ASP A 89 4.79 6.15 3.96
N LEU A 90 4.58 5.45 5.09
CA LEU A 90 3.24 5.25 5.65
C LEU A 90 2.53 6.58 5.91
N LEU A 91 3.18 7.52 6.65
CA LEU A 91 2.55 8.80 6.98
C LEU A 91 2.27 9.63 5.73
N GLY A 92 3.17 9.59 4.73
CA GLY A 92 3.00 10.28 3.45
C GLY A 92 1.70 9.88 2.75
N HIS A 93 1.43 8.59 2.64
CA HIS A 93 0.22 8.08 1.97
C HIS A 93 -1.10 8.46 2.64
N PHE A 94 -1.12 8.63 3.94
CA PHE A 94 -2.33 9.04 4.65
C PHE A 94 -2.48 10.56 4.81
N GLU A 95 -1.42 11.32 4.62
CA GLU A 95 -1.43 12.77 4.78
C GLU A 95 -1.50 13.51 3.44
N ASP A 96 -1.26 12.82 2.31
CA ASP A 96 -1.58 13.33 0.99
C ASP A 96 -3.10 13.36 0.82
N ALA A 97 -3.63 14.53 0.45
CA ALA A 97 -5.07 14.75 0.34
C ALA A 97 -5.74 13.85 -0.72
N ASP A 98 -4.99 13.52 -1.78
CA ASP A 98 -5.49 12.71 -2.89
C ASP A 98 -5.47 11.19 -2.54
N ASP A 99 -4.60 10.76 -1.64
CA ASP A 99 -4.39 9.34 -1.30
C ASP A 99 -5.04 8.91 0.03
N ARG A 100 -5.37 9.83 0.92
CA ARG A 100 -5.86 9.56 2.28
C ARG A 100 -7.07 8.63 2.30
N ASP A 101 -8.12 9.01 1.58
CA ASP A 101 -9.39 8.27 1.59
C ASP A 101 -9.24 6.88 0.99
N SER A 102 -8.42 6.75 -0.04
CA SER A 102 -8.09 5.49 -0.70
C SER A 102 -7.31 4.55 0.21
N SER A 103 -6.29 5.05 0.90
CA SER A 103 -5.46 4.28 1.84
C SER A 103 -6.27 3.78 3.04
N ALA A 104 -7.09 4.65 3.63
CA ALA A 104 -8.00 4.30 4.72
C ALA A 104 -9.04 3.26 4.27
N ALA A 105 -9.57 3.39 3.06
CA ALA A 105 -10.53 2.45 2.51
C ALA A 105 -9.91 1.07 2.22
N LEU A 106 -8.68 1.01 1.71
CA LEU A 106 -7.97 -0.26 1.50
C LEU A 106 -7.79 -1.00 2.83
N LEU A 107 -7.35 -0.32 3.89
CA LEU A 107 -7.26 -0.92 5.22
C LEU A 107 -8.62 -1.39 5.74
N ARG A 108 -9.68 -0.59 5.60
CA ARG A 108 -11.04 -1.01 6.00
C ARG A 108 -11.52 -2.24 5.23
N ASN A 109 -11.26 -2.30 3.92
CA ASN A 109 -11.61 -3.46 3.12
C ASN A 109 -10.93 -4.74 3.62
N CYS A 110 -9.65 -4.67 4.02
CA CYS A 110 -8.93 -5.82 4.58
C CYS A 110 -9.51 -6.31 5.91
N LEU A 111 -10.14 -5.42 6.70
CA LEU A 111 -10.75 -5.79 7.97
C LEU A 111 -12.17 -6.33 7.83
N THR A 112 -12.88 -5.96 6.76
CA THR A 112 -14.30 -6.25 6.59
C THR A 112 -14.60 -7.32 5.55
N HIS A 113 -13.66 -7.61 4.65
CA HIS A 113 -13.86 -8.55 3.54
C HIS A 113 -12.76 -9.62 3.53
N PRO A 114 -13.10 -10.91 3.78
CA PRO A 114 -12.12 -12.00 3.82
C PRO A 114 -11.25 -12.11 2.58
N ALA A 115 -11.83 -11.95 1.38
CA ALA A 115 -11.07 -12.00 0.14
C ALA A 115 -10.04 -10.84 0.02
N ALA A 116 -10.39 -9.64 0.46
CA ALA A 116 -9.45 -8.52 0.50
C ALA A 116 -8.34 -8.74 1.54
N ALA A 117 -8.69 -9.33 2.69
CA ALA A 117 -7.71 -9.71 3.72
C ALA A 117 -6.71 -10.76 3.20
N GLU A 118 -7.20 -11.77 2.47
CA GLU A 118 -6.37 -12.80 1.85
C GLU A 118 -5.40 -12.19 0.83
N VAL A 119 -5.89 -11.35 -0.07
CA VAL A 119 -5.05 -10.64 -1.05
C VAL A 119 -3.99 -9.78 -0.36
N MET A 120 -4.39 -9.01 0.66
CA MET A 120 -3.44 -8.17 1.42
C MET A 120 -2.37 -9.03 2.08
N ARG A 121 -2.75 -10.10 2.78
CA ARG A 121 -1.83 -11.01 3.45
C ARG A 121 -0.88 -11.67 2.47
N ASP A 122 -1.42 -12.35 1.44
CA ASP A 122 -0.68 -13.31 0.62
C ASP A 122 0.03 -12.66 -0.58
N GLN A 123 -0.42 -11.48 -1.04
CA GLN A 123 0.16 -10.81 -2.21
C GLN A 123 0.83 -9.47 -1.91
N VAL A 124 0.51 -8.83 -0.79
CA VAL A 124 1.08 -7.52 -0.44
C VAL A 124 2.02 -7.62 0.75
N MET A 125 1.53 -8.17 1.87
CA MET A 125 2.32 -8.22 3.10
C MET A 125 3.43 -9.25 3.05
N CYS A 126 3.23 -10.40 2.38
CA CYS A 126 4.27 -11.42 2.24
C CYS A 126 5.49 -10.90 1.46
N ASP A 127 5.27 -10.22 0.34
CA ASP A 127 6.38 -9.66 -0.46
C ASP A 127 7.21 -8.65 0.36
N ARG A 128 6.53 -7.83 1.16
CA ARG A 128 7.19 -6.84 2.03
C ARG A 128 7.94 -7.48 3.18
N ALA A 129 7.30 -8.43 3.85
CA ALA A 129 7.97 -9.16 4.94
C ALA A 129 9.22 -9.89 4.44
N ALA A 130 9.17 -10.50 3.25
CA ALA A 130 10.33 -11.14 2.65
C ALA A 130 11.46 -10.13 2.34
N ALA A 131 11.11 -8.94 1.81
CA ALA A 131 12.09 -7.89 1.51
C ALA A 131 12.76 -7.33 2.79
N VAL A 132 11.98 -7.16 3.86
CA VAL A 132 12.52 -6.73 5.17
C VAL A 132 13.36 -7.86 5.78
N ALA A 133 12.89 -9.10 5.77
CA ALA A 133 13.61 -10.27 6.31
C ALA A 133 14.96 -10.46 5.63
N ALA A 134 15.08 -10.21 4.33
CA ALA A 134 16.34 -10.29 3.59
C ALA A 134 17.42 -9.28 4.07
N LYS A 135 17.03 -8.26 4.84
CA LYS A 135 17.95 -7.27 5.43
C LYS A 135 18.34 -7.62 6.88
N ILE A 136 17.78 -8.67 7.45
CA ILE A 136 17.99 -9.11 8.84
C ILE A 136 18.90 -10.34 8.85
N ASP A 137 20.05 -10.24 9.51
CA ASP A 137 20.98 -11.36 9.69
C ASP A 137 20.74 -12.04 11.06
N ALA A 138 19.59 -12.72 11.18
CA ALA A 138 19.20 -13.44 12.38
C ALA A 138 18.35 -14.67 12.04
N PRO A 139 18.39 -15.75 12.85
CA PRO A 139 17.62 -16.97 12.57
C PRO A 139 16.09 -16.78 12.61
N ASP A 140 15.61 -15.72 13.25
CA ASP A 140 14.20 -15.34 13.37
C ASP A 140 13.81 -14.14 12.48
N ALA A 141 14.56 -13.90 11.39
CA ALA A 141 14.36 -12.76 10.47
C ALA A 141 12.92 -12.62 9.96
N GLU A 142 12.27 -13.74 9.61
CA GLU A 142 10.89 -13.72 9.13
C GLU A 142 9.90 -13.23 10.20
N LEU A 143 10.07 -13.68 11.45
CA LEU A 143 9.22 -13.23 12.56
C LEU A 143 9.46 -11.75 12.88
N ARG A 144 10.70 -11.30 12.86
CA ARG A 144 11.06 -9.89 13.06
C ARG A 144 10.47 -8.99 11.97
N ALA A 145 10.56 -9.41 10.71
CA ALA A 145 9.94 -8.71 9.59
C ALA A 145 8.41 -8.66 9.70
N ALA A 146 7.78 -9.75 10.15
CA ALA A 146 6.34 -9.78 10.41
C ALA A 146 5.94 -8.83 11.54
N LEU A 147 6.70 -8.76 12.64
CA LEU A 147 6.49 -7.81 13.74
C LEU A 147 6.68 -6.35 13.28
N PHE A 148 7.68 -6.10 12.45
CA PHE A 148 7.89 -4.79 11.82
C PHE A 148 6.64 -4.38 11.03
N GLY A 149 6.16 -5.22 10.11
CA GLY A 149 4.96 -4.98 9.30
C GLY A 149 3.70 -4.81 10.14
N ALA A 150 3.51 -5.63 11.18
CA ALA A 150 2.39 -5.55 12.11
C ALA A 150 2.38 -4.22 12.88
N THR A 151 3.55 -3.73 13.30
CA THR A 151 3.69 -2.44 13.98
C THR A 151 3.33 -1.28 13.04
N MET A 152 3.79 -1.31 11.80
CA MET A 152 3.45 -0.30 10.78
C MET A 152 1.95 -0.30 10.47
N MET A 153 1.34 -1.48 10.31
CA MET A 153 -0.12 -1.60 10.10
C MET A 153 -0.89 -1.05 11.32
N GLY A 154 -0.46 -1.40 12.53
CA GLY A 154 -1.05 -0.89 13.77
C GLY A 154 -0.99 0.62 13.89
N LEU A 155 0.14 1.25 13.51
CA LEU A 155 0.28 2.70 13.45
C LEU A 155 -0.75 3.32 12.50
N GLY A 156 -0.85 2.80 11.27
CA GLY A 156 -1.80 3.30 10.27
C GLY A 156 -3.25 3.18 10.76
N MET A 157 -3.63 2.03 11.31
CA MET A 157 -4.98 1.81 11.85
C MET A 157 -5.28 2.74 13.02
N ALA A 158 -4.40 2.81 14.01
CA ALA A 158 -4.63 3.58 15.24
C ALA A 158 -4.69 5.09 14.95
N ARG A 159 -3.81 5.59 14.08
CA ARG A 159 -3.75 7.02 13.75
C ARG A 159 -4.88 7.48 12.83
N TYR A 160 -5.16 6.72 11.76
CA TYR A 160 -6.00 7.20 10.65
C TYR A 160 -7.38 6.55 10.55
N LEU A 161 -7.58 5.34 11.11
CA LEU A 161 -8.89 4.70 11.11
C LEU A 161 -9.61 4.85 12.45
N MET A 162 -8.87 4.76 13.56
CA MET A 162 -9.41 4.86 14.91
C MET A 162 -9.28 6.27 15.51
N GLU A 163 -8.43 7.11 14.89
CA GLU A 163 -8.14 8.49 15.34
C GLU A 163 -7.79 8.54 16.84
N LEU A 164 -6.93 7.63 17.28
CA LEU A 164 -6.60 7.43 18.69
C LEU A 164 -5.69 8.55 19.19
N GLU A 165 -6.21 9.39 20.09
CA GLU A 165 -5.40 10.42 20.73
C GLU A 165 -4.49 9.81 21.84
N PRO A 166 -3.26 10.34 22.02
CA PRO A 166 -2.64 11.49 21.33
C PRO A 166 -1.95 11.15 20.00
N LEU A 167 -2.07 9.93 19.49
CA LEU A 167 -1.37 9.47 18.27
C LEU A 167 -1.88 10.20 17.01
N ALA A 168 -3.18 10.46 16.92
CA ALA A 168 -3.79 11.13 15.78
C ALA A 168 -3.24 12.56 15.59
N SER A 169 -3.02 13.28 16.69
CA SER A 169 -2.50 14.65 16.69
C SER A 169 -0.97 14.77 16.77
N ALA A 170 -0.25 13.66 16.94
CA ALA A 170 1.21 13.67 17.05
C ALA A 170 1.86 14.21 15.75
N SER A 171 2.99 14.92 15.86
CA SER A 171 3.79 15.30 14.71
C SER A 171 4.48 14.10 14.07
N ARG A 172 4.83 14.21 12.77
CA ARG A 172 5.63 13.18 12.09
C ARG A 172 6.95 12.95 12.81
N GLU A 173 7.61 14.04 13.19
CA GLU A 173 8.91 14.05 13.85
C GLU A 173 8.85 13.31 15.19
N ASP A 174 7.77 13.48 15.96
CA ASP A 174 7.60 12.76 17.23
C ASP A 174 7.37 11.28 17.02
N ILE A 175 6.58 10.90 16.02
CA ILE A 175 6.37 9.49 15.68
C ILE A 175 7.69 8.85 15.22
N GLU A 176 8.43 9.49 14.30
CA GLU A 176 9.74 9.00 13.84
C GLU A 176 10.70 8.85 15.02
N ARG A 177 10.86 9.89 15.83
CA ARG A 177 11.77 9.89 16.96
C ARG A 177 11.50 8.78 17.99
N LEU A 178 10.22 8.47 18.23
CA LEU A 178 9.83 7.49 19.24
C LEU A 178 9.76 6.06 18.67
N LEU A 179 9.32 5.90 17.43
CA LEU A 179 9.05 4.57 16.86
C LEU A 179 10.25 4.01 16.09
N ALA A 180 11.04 4.84 15.40
CA ALA A 180 12.14 4.34 14.59
C ALA A 180 13.17 3.51 15.40
N PRO A 181 13.58 3.90 16.64
CA PRO A 181 14.47 3.08 17.44
C PRO A 181 13.88 1.71 17.82
N ALA A 182 12.56 1.64 18.09
CA ALA A 182 11.87 0.40 18.40
C ALA A 182 11.81 -0.54 17.19
N LEU A 183 11.55 0.01 16.00
CA LEU A 183 11.59 -0.76 14.74
C LEU A 183 13.03 -1.20 14.40
N ALA A 184 14.02 -0.37 14.62
CA ALA A 184 15.44 -0.70 14.39
C ALA A 184 15.89 -1.91 15.25
N ALA A 185 15.37 -2.03 16.47
CA ALA A 185 15.65 -3.19 17.34
C ALA A 185 15.14 -4.52 16.77
N LEU A 186 14.17 -4.50 15.85
CA LEU A 186 13.71 -5.70 15.14
C LEU A 186 14.64 -6.11 14.00
N LEU A 187 15.51 -5.22 13.53
CA LEU A 187 16.36 -5.45 12.36
C LEU A 187 17.78 -5.96 12.72
N VAL A 188 18.09 -6.10 13.99
CA VAL A 188 19.41 -6.53 14.50
C VAL A 188 19.39 -7.95 15.00
#